data_103c48fe101144de40c0b90f22d7c6b0
#
_entry.id   103c48fe101144de40c0b90f22d7c6b0
#
_cell.length_a   1.000
_cell.length_b   1.000
_cell.length_c   1.000
_cell.angle_alpha   90.00
_cell.angle_beta   90.00
_cell.angle_gamma   90.00
#
_symmetry.space_group_name_H-M   'P 1'
#
loop_
_entity.id
_entity.type
_entity.pdbx_description
1 polymer ?
#
loop_
_entity_poly.entity_id
_entity_poly.type
_entity_poly.pdbx_seq_one_letter_code
_entity_poly.pdbx_strand_id
1 'polypeptide(L)'
;FKPSTNAKAVIMAAPGEVSDFMDQGMKQLNLSLKMQHHLHLEFKHRAGKTPQDFSSSLLAMDLIQPALIVHDRNDQDTQYQYSEKLHRAWQGSKLMLTNELGHSLKSNEVLQTILAFLASNADK
;
A
#
# COMPACT_ATOMS: atom_id res chain seq x y z
N PHE A 1 -2.17 -13.13 -8.22
CA PHE A 1 -2.67 -13.60 -6.92
C PHE A 1 -4.19 -13.69 -6.92
N LYS A 2 -4.71 -14.82 -6.49
CA LYS A 2 -6.16 -15.07 -6.49
C LYS A 2 -6.56 -15.64 -5.12
N PRO A 3 -6.95 -14.77 -4.16
CA PRO A 3 -7.28 -15.22 -2.82
C PRO A 3 -8.54 -16.09 -2.81
N SER A 4 -8.63 -16.97 -1.83
CA SER A 4 -9.84 -17.76 -1.60
C SER A 4 -10.98 -16.85 -1.12
N THR A 5 -12.21 -17.33 -1.23
CA THR A 5 -13.41 -16.58 -0.80
C THR A 5 -13.44 -16.31 0.71
N ASN A 6 -12.70 -17.11 1.50
CA ASN A 6 -12.65 -16.98 2.96
C ASN A 6 -11.40 -16.23 3.43
N ALA A 7 -10.58 -15.73 2.50
CA ALA A 7 -9.35 -15.06 2.86
C ALA A 7 -9.62 -13.69 3.50
N LYS A 8 -8.82 -13.35 4.49
CA LYS A 8 -8.76 -12.02 5.06
C LYS A 8 -7.36 -11.48 4.83
N ALA A 9 -7.25 -10.17 4.65
CA ALA A 9 -5.95 -9.53 4.42
C ALA A 9 -5.63 -8.57 5.55
N VAL A 10 -4.38 -8.55 5.96
CA VAL A 10 -3.84 -7.54 6.88
C VAL A 10 -2.68 -6.86 6.15
N ILE A 11 -2.82 -5.57 5.94
CA ILE A 11 -1.82 -4.75 5.25
C ILE A 11 -1.22 -3.80 6.27
N MET A 12 0.07 -3.91 6.51
CA MET A 12 0.76 -3.08 7.49
C MET A 12 1.76 -2.18 6.78
N ALA A 13 1.64 -0.87 7.01
CA ALA A 13 2.55 0.13 6.45
C ALA A 13 2.65 0.00 4.92
N ALA A 14 1.51 0.09 4.24
CA ALA A 14 1.41 -0.16 2.81
C ALA A 14 2.41 0.69 2.01
N PRO A 15 3.06 0.12 0.99
CA PRO A 15 3.93 0.89 0.11
C PRO A 15 3.12 1.88 -0.71
N GLY A 16 3.79 2.95 -1.13
CA GLY A 16 3.19 3.94 -2.02
C GLY A 16 3.04 3.43 -3.45
N GLU A 17 2.60 4.31 -4.31
CA GLU A 17 2.51 4.02 -5.73
C GLU A 17 3.90 3.88 -6.34
N VAL A 18 4.09 2.94 -7.27
CA VAL A 18 5.38 2.72 -7.93
C VAL A 18 5.84 3.99 -8.66
N SER A 19 4.92 4.70 -9.32
CA SER A 19 5.25 5.94 -10.01
C SER A 19 5.80 7.00 -9.07
N ASP A 20 5.20 7.16 -7.89
CA ASP A 20 5.66 8.14 -6.91
C ASP A 20 7.03 7.75 -6.34
N PHE A 21 7.24 6.47 -6.10
CA PHE A 21 8.53 5.96 -5.65
C PHE A 21 9.62 6.25 -6.66
N MET A 22 9.35 6.02 -7.95
CA MET A 22 10.30 6.32 -9.02
C MET A 22 10.58 7.82 -9.12
N ASP A 23 9.52 8.65 -9.04
CA ASP A 23 9.67 10.10 -9.13
C ASP A 23 10.53 10.64 -7.99
N GLN A 24 10.32 10.15 -6.77
CA GLN A 24 11.14 10.53 -5.62
C GLN A 24 12.59 10.11 -5.80
N GLY A 25 12.82 8.89 -6.27
CA GLY A 25 14.17 8.39 -6.52
C GLY A 25 14.91 9.21 -7.56
N MET A 26 14.24 9.53 -8.66
CA MET A 26 14.83 10.36 -9.72
C MET A 26 15.16 11.77 -9.21
N LYS A 27 14.29 12.32 -8.36
CA LYS A 27 14.49 13.64 -7.79
C LYS A 27 15.69 13.64 -6.81
N GLN A 28 15.78 12.64 -5.95
CA GLN A 28 16.90 12.50 -5.01
C GLN A 28 18.24 12.36 -5.73
N LEU A 29 18.26 11.65 -6.84
CA LEU A 29 19.46 11.45 -7.66
C LEU A 29 19.74 12.62 -8.60
N ASN A 30 18.83 13.59 -8.63
CA ASN A 30 18.95 14.78 -9.48
C ASN A 30 19.17 14.42 -10.96
N LEU A 31 18.39 13.47 -11.48
CA LEU A 31 18.53 13.02 -12.85
C LEU A 31 18.02 14.07 -13.84
N SER A 32 18.69 14.15 -15.00
CA SER A 32 18.24 15.01 -16.09
C SER A 32 16.90 14.49 -16.66
N LEU A 33 16.17 15.38 -17.34
CA LEU A 33 14.93 14.97 -18.00
C LEU A 33 15.15 13.85 -19.01
N LYS A 34 16.27 13.90 -19.72
CA LYS A 34 16.64 12.84 -20.66
C LYS A 34 16.80 11.50 -19.98
N MET A 35 17.49 11.49 -18.82
CA MET A 35 17.69 10.26 -18.05
C MET A 35 16.38 9.74 -17.47
N GLN A 36 15.52 10.64 -16.97
CA GLN A 36 14.20 10.25 -16.47
C GLN A 36 13.37 9.58 -17.55
N HIS A 37 13.40 10.14 -18.77
CA HIS A 37 12.70 9.56 -19.91
C HIS A 37 13.24 8.16 -20.24
N HIS A 38 14.55 7.98 -20.22
CA HIS A 38 15.18 6.68 -20.44
C HIS A 38 14.73 5.65 -19.41
N LEU A 39 14.67 6.04 -18.13
CA LEU A 39 14.23 5.13 -17.08
C LEU A 39 12.78 4.70 -17.27
N HIS A 40 11.90 5.61 -17.66
CA HIS A 40 10.50 5.28 -17.92
C HIS A 40 10.37 4.31 -19.09
N LEU A 41 11.12 4.52 -20.17
CA LEU A 41 11.12 3.62 -21.33
C LEU A 41 11.64 2.25 -20.95
N GLU A 42 12.74 2.20 -20.19
CA GLU A 42 13.35 0.94 -19.75
C GLU A 42 12.41 0.16 -18.83
N PHE A 43 11.73 0.89 -17.92
CA PHE A 43 10.74 0.26 -17.05
C PHE A 43 9.63 -0.39 -17.85
N LYS A 44 9.05 0.36 -18.81
CA LYS A 44 7.99 -0.16 -19.68
C LYS A 44 8.47 -1.36 -20.49
N HIS A 45 9.69 -1.30 -20.99
CA HIS A 45 10.26 -2.40 -21.76
C HIS A 45 10.39 -3.68 -20.95
N ARG A 46 10.90 -3.57 -19.71
CA ARG A 46 11.14 -4.74 -18.85
C ARG A 46 9.87 -5.24 -18.16
N ALA A 47 9.03 -4.35 -17.69
CA ALA A 47 7.83 -4.69 -16.94
C ALA A 47 6.60 -4.88 -17.81
N GLY A 48 6.62 -4.43 -19.06
CA GLY A 48 5.49 -4.50 -19.99
C GLY A 48 4.42 -3.46 -19.76
N LYS A 49 4.53 -2.69 -18.68
CA LYS A 49 3.55 -1.65 -18.31
C LYS A 49 4.29 -0.43 -17.74
N THR A 50 3.61 0.71 -17.71
CA THR A 50 4.17 1.92 -17.10
C THR A 50 4.12 1.84 -15.58
N PRO A 51 4.94 2.65 -14.85
CA PRO A 51 4.86 2.68 -13.39
C PRO A 51 3.46 3.00 -12.86
N GLN A 52 2.70 3.84 -13.57
CA GLN A 52 1.34 4.20 -13.18
C GLN A 52 0.38 3.01 -13.22
N ASP A 53 0.64 2.04 -14.07
CA ASP A 53 -0.18 0.83 -14.18
C ASP A 53 0.02 -0.14 -13.01
N PHE A 54 1.04 0.08 -12.17
CA PHE A 54 1.30 -0.70 -10.96
C PHE A 54 0.78 0.00 -9.72
N SER A 55 -0.42 0.56 -9.80
CA SER A 55 -1.06 1.22 -8.67
C SER A 55 -1.73 0.20 -7.75
N SER A 56 -1.36 0.18 -6.49
CA SER A 56 -2.01 -0.69 -5.50
C SER A 56 -3.49 -0.33 -5.33
N SER A 57 -3.82 0.96 -5.47
CA SER A 57 -5.22 1.40 -5.40
C SER A 57 -6.06 0.85 -6.54
N LEU A 58 -5.51 0.84 -7.77
CA LEU A 58 -6.23 0.29 -8.93
C LEU A 58 -6.44 -1.21 -8.78
N LEU A 59 -5.41 -1.94 -8.31
CA LEU A 59 -5.54 -3.38 -8.08
C LEU A 59 -6.56 -3.68 -6.99
N ALA A 60 -6.64 -2.85 -5.97
CA ALA A 60 -7.54 -3.04 -4.83
C ALA A 60 -9.02 -2.85 -5.20
N MET A 61 -9.32 -2.12 -6.28
CA MET A 61 -10.71 -1.91 -6.70
C MET A 61 -11.45 -3.20 -7.04
N ASP A 62 -10.71 -4.24 -7.42
CA ASP A 62 -11.30 -5.54 -7.76
C ASP A 62 -11.32 -6.50 -6.57
N LEU A 63 -10.81 -6.09 -5.41
CA LEU A 63 -10.76 -6.95 -4.22
C LEU A 63 -12.00 -6.70 -3.35
N ILE A 64 -12.61 -7.79 -2.90
CA ILE A 64 -13.80 -7.74 -2.05
C ILE A 64 -13.58 -8.44 -0.70
N GLN A 65 -12.42 -9.05 -0.49
CA GLN A 65 -12.11 -9.74 0.76
C GLN A 65 -12.05 -8.74 1.92
N PRO A 66 -12.47 -9.14 3.12
CA PRO A 66 -12.26 -8.31 4.30
C PRO A 66 -10.77 -8.02 4.49
N ALA A 67 -10.46 -6.77 4.77
CA ALA A 67 -9.07 -6.34 4.97
C ALA A 67 -8.97 -5.38 6.15
N LEU A 68 -7.86 -5.46 6.86
CA LEU A 68 -7.47 -4.48 7.86
C LEU A 68 -6.20 -3.81 7.37
N ILE A 69 -6.25 -2.51 7.19
CA ILE A 69 -5.11 -1.71 6.76
C ILE A 69 -4.64 -0.91 7.99
N VAL A 70 -3.37 -1.07 8.36
CA VAL A 70 -2.79 -0.40 9.53
C VAL A 70 -1.63 0.47 9.07
N HIS A 71 -1.62 1.72 9.48
CA HIS A 71 -0.53 2.63 9.15
C HIS A 71 -0.35 3.65 10.26
N ASP A 72 0.91 4.01 10.54
CA ASP A 72 1.22 5.03 11.52
C ASP A 72 1.36 6.39 10.84
N ARG A 73 0.77 7.42 11.44
CA ARG A 73 0.85 8.78 10.88
C ARG A 73 2.27 9.34 10.91
N ASN A 74 3.13 8.78 11.75
CA ASN A 74 4.52 9.21 11.88
C ASN A 74 5.50 8.29 11.14
N ASP A 75 4.99 7.41 10.27
CA ASP A 75 5.83 6.55 9.44
C ASP A 75 6.63 7.42 8.47
N GLN A 76 7.96 7.34 8.57
CA GLN A 76 8.87 8.14 7.74
C GLN A 76 9.35 7.40 6.50
N ASP A 77 9.10 6.10 6.41
CA ASP A 77 9.50 5.29 5.26
C ASP A 77 8.41 5.28 4.19
N THR A 78 7.15 5.13 4.61
CA THR A 78 5.99 5.19 3.71
C THR A 78 4.91 6.08 4.33
N GLN A 79 4.32 6.94 3.51
CA GLN A 79 3.33 7.90 3.98
C GLN A 79 1.97 7.24 4.21
N TYR A 80 1.33 7.55 5.33
CA TYR A 80 0.04 6.94 5.68
C TYR A 80 -1.07 7.30 4.69
N GLN A 81 -0.93 8.39 3.95
CA GLN A 81 -1.90 8.81 2.93
C GLN A 81 -2.09 7.73 1.85
N TYR A 82 -1.06 6.94 1.56
CA TYR A 82 -1.19 5.81 0.64
C TYR A 82 -2.12 4.74 1.17
N SER A 83 -2.10 4.50 2.48
CA SER A 83 -3.04 3.56 3.12
C SER A 83 -4.46 4.09 3.13
N GLU A 84 -4.64 5.40 3.30
CA GLU A 84 -5.97 6.01 3.17
C GLU A 84 -6.52 5.84 1.76
N LYS A 85 -5.67 6.06 0.75
CA LYS A 85 -6.06 5.89 -0.65
C LYS A 85 -6.42 4.44 -0.94
N LEU A 86 -5.63 3.49 -0.43
CA LEU A 86 -5.89 2.06 -0.57
C LEU A 86 -7.22 1.69 0.07
N HIS A 87 -7.49 2.18 1.26
CA HIS A 87 -8.74 1.94 1.98
C HIS A 87 -9.95 2.44 1.19
N ARG A 88 -9.87 3.63 0.60
CA ARG A 88 -10.96 4.17 -0.21
C ARG A 88 -11.23 3.32 -1.46
N ALA A 89 -10.20 2.69 -2.00
CA ALA A 89 -10.33 1.84 -3.19
C ALA A 89 -10.75 0.40 -2.88
N TRP A 90 -10.51 -0.05 -1.66
CA TRP A 90 -10.75 -1.45 -1.27
C TRP A 90 -12.07 -1.55 -0.49
N GLN A 91 -13.12 -1.93 -1.18
CA GLN A 91 -14.42 -2.16 -0.57
C GLN A 91 -14.32 -3.33 0.42
N GLY A 92 -14.79 -3.15 1.62
CA GLY A 92 -14.67 -4.17 2.66
C GLY A 92 -13.41 -4.04 3.52
N SER A 93 -12.59 -3.03 3.27
CA SER A 93 -11.44 -2.77 4.12
C SER A 93 -11.81 -1.91 5.32
N LYS A 94 -11.01 -2.05 6.38
CA LYS A 94 -11.03 -1.17 7.56
C LYS A 94 -9.66 -0.52 7.68
N LEU A 95 -9.63 0.72 8.15
CA LEU A 95 -8.38 1.45 8.30
C LEU A 95 -8.14 1.76 9.77
N MET A 96 -6.95 1.40 10.27
CA MET A 96 -6.48 1.77 11.60
C MET A 96 -5.25 2.66 11.45
N LEU A 97 -5.35 3.90 11.90
CA LEU A 97 -4.22 4.82 11.92
C LEU A 97 -3.71 4.94 13.36
N THR A 98 -2.40 4.87 13.53
CA THR A 98 -1.75 5.02 14.83
C THR A 98 -0.87 6.27 14.84
N ASN A 99 -0.29 6.57 16.00
CA ASN A 99 0.60 7.72 16.17
C ASN A 99 1.86 7.27 16.89
N GLU A 100 3.00 7.81 16.48
CA GLU A 100 4.28 7.66 17.17
C GLU A 100 4.81 6.22 17.23
N LEU A 101 4.30 5.31 16.41
CA LEU A 101 4.82 3.94 16.33
C LEU A 101 5.85 3.76 15.20
N GLY A 102 5.80 4.63 14.19
CA GLY A 102 6.68 4.53 13.03
C GLY A 102 6.34 3.34 12.13
N HIS A 103 7.27 3.01 11.25
CA HIS A 103 7.07 1.98 10.24
C HIS A 103 6.86 0.57 10.83
N SER A 104 7.44 0.29 11.99
CA SER A 104 7.38 -1.04 12.60
C SER A 104 6.00 -1.39 13.18
N LEU A 105 5.20 -0.39 13.52
CA LEU A 105 3.85 -0.57 14.11
C LEU A 105 3.85 -1.45 15.36
N LYS A 106 4.93 -1.45 16.12
CA LYS A 106 5.05 -2.29 17.32
C LYS A 106 4.20 -1.72 18.45
N SER A 107 3.08 -2.38 18.74
CA SER A 107 2.15 -1.97 19.78
C SER A 107 1.26 -3.14 20.15
N ASN A 108 1.00 -3.28 21.45
CA ASN A 108 0.04 -4.28 21.92
C ASN A 108 -1.36 -4.00 21.36
N GLU A 109 -1.73 -2.74 21.24
CA GLU A 109 -3.03 -2.35 20.68
C GLU A 109 -3.16 -2.81 19.23
N VAL A 110 -2.13 -2.60 18.40
CA VAL A 110 -2.11 -3.07 17.01
C VAL A 110 -2.25 -4.58 16.96
N LEU A 111 -1.46 -5.30 17.77
CA LEU A 111 -1.52 -6.75 17.82
C LEU A 111 -2.91 -7.26 18.19
N GLN A 112 -3.52 -6.69 19.22
CA GLN A 112 -4.85 -7.10 19.67
C GLN A 112 -5.90 -6.81 18.60
N THR A 113 -5.79 -5.67 17.91
CA THR A 113 -6.71 -5.32 16.82
C THR A 113 -6.60 -6.30 15.66
N ILE A 114 -5.38 -6.68 15.29
CA ILE A 114 -5.15 -7.68 14.23
C ILE A 114 -5.75 -9.02 14.62
N LEU A 115 -5.50 -9.48 15.85
CA LEU A 115 -6.02 -10.77 16.32
C LEU A 115 -7.54 -10.77 16.35
N ALA A 116 -8.16 -9.70 16.82
CA ALA A 116 -9.61 -9.57 16.83
C ALA A 116 -10.19 -9.57 15.42
N PHE A 117 -9.54 -8.90 14.47
CA PHE A 117 -9.96 -8.89 13.07
C PHE A 117 -9.90 -10.30 12.48
N LEU A 118 -8.80 -11.02 12.70
CA LEU A 118 -8.63 -12.36 12.14
C LEU A 118 -9.62 -13.36 12.74
N ALA A 119 -10.04 -13.16 13.99
CA ALA A 119 -11.00 -14.02 14.67
C ALA A 119 -12.46 -13.65 14.37
N SER A 120 -12.71 -12.50 13.75
CA SER A 120 -14.08 -12.02 13.51
C SER A 120 -14.75 -12.74 12.34
N ASN A 121 -16.10 -12.69 12.32
CA ASN A 121 -16.89 -13.13 11.16
C ASN A 121 -17.12 -11.94 10.24
N ALA A 122 -16.03 -11.38 9.70
CA ALA A 122 -16.09 -10.15 8.91
C ALA A 122 -16.77 -10.34 7.56
N ASP A 123 -17.01 -11.56 7.16
CA ASP A 123 -17.68 -11.94 5.92
C ASP A 123 -19.21 -11.87 6.00
N LYS A 124 -19.74 -11.52 7.15
CA LYS A 124 -21.19 -11.40 7.36
C LYS A 124 -21.66 -9.98 7.25
#